data_a9137df426f9195b88c678e3cf3c7d7e
#
_entry.id   a9137df426f9195b88c678e3cf3c7d7e
#
_cell.length_a   1.000
_cell.length_b   1.000
_cell.length_c   1.000
_cell.angle_alpha   90.00
_cell.angle_beta   90.00
_cell.angle_gamma   90.00
#
_symmetry.space_group_name_H-M   'P 1'
#
loop_
_entity.id
_entity.type
_entity.pdbx_description
1 polymer ?
#
loop_
_entity_poly.entity_id
_entity_poly.type
_entity_poly.pdbx_seq_one_letter_code
_entity_poly.pdbx_strand_id
1 'polypeptide(L)'
;MKPKTQREVKGGLFLISETRPEQVFTPEDFNEEQLMMKEAVIEFVDREVWPNKERFEKKDYALTESLMKKAGELGFLSIPVPENYGGMGMGFVSTMLVCDYISGATGSLSTAFGAHTGIGILPILLYGTEAQKQAYLPKLASGEWFGSYCLTEPGAGSDANSGKTKAVLSKAGTHYEITGQKMWISNAGFASLFIVFARIENDKNITGFIVPLEENNGIELGEEENKLGI
;
A
#
# COMPACT_ATOMS: atom_id res chain seq x y z
N MET A 1 -30.77 -5.89 -13.19
CA MET A 1 -30.59 -4.72 -12.28
C MET A 1 -31.40 -4.98 -11.03
N LYS A 2 -30.76 -5.17 -9.87
CA LYS A 2 -31.48 -5.29 -8.59
C LYS A 2 -32.12 -3.93 -8.23
N PRO A 3 -33.34 -3.88 -7.70
CA PRO A 3 -33.93 -2.62 -7.28
C PRO A 3 -33.11 -2.01 -6.12
N LYS A 4 -32.76 -0.73 -6.21
CA LYS A 4 -31.93 0.05 -5.26
C LYS A 4 -32.45 0.17 -3.81
N THR A 5 -33.44 -0.62 -3.42
CA THR A 5 -34.14 -0.48 -2.12
C THR A 5 -33.79 -1.55 -1.09
N GLN A 6 -33.00 -2.55 -1.42
CA GLN A 6 -32.51 -3.51 -0.43
C GLN A 6 -31.11 -3.09 0.05
N ARG A 7 -31.01 -2.77 1.33
CA ARG A 7 -29.77 -2.37 2.00
C ARG A 7 -28.81 -3.58 1.96
N GLU A 8 -27.73 -3.46 1.21
CA GLU A 8 -26.68 -4.46 1.18
C GLU A 8 -26.07 -4.65 2.58
N VAL A 9 -25.80 -5.87 2.94
CA VAL A 9 -25.15 -6.23 4.19
C VAL A 9 -23.66 -5.90 4.06
N LYS A 10 -23.13 -5.07 4.96
CA LYS A 10 -21.76 -4.59 4.89
C LYS A 10 -20.75 -5.65 5.33
N GLY A 11 -19.70 -5.83 4.53
CA GLY A 11 -18.56 -6.69 4.84
C GLY A 11 -18.98 -8.14 5.13
N GLY A 12 -18.39 -8.75 6.16
CA GLY A 12 -18.66 -10.12 6.59
C GLY A 12 -19.91 -10.29 7.48
N LEU A 13 -20.76 -9.30 7.62
CA LEU A 13 -21.92 -9.37 8.50
C LEU A 13 -22.90 -10.50 8.13
N PHE A 14 -22.93 -10.88 6.83
CA PHE A 14 -23.71 -12.03 6.35
C PHE A 14 -23.29 -13.36 6.99
N LEU A 15 -22.09 -13.47 7.57
CA LEU A 15 -21.62 -14.67 8.26
C LEU A 15 -22.26 -14.88 9.64
N ILE A 16 -22.76 -13.80 10.26
CA ILE A 16 -23.23 -13.81 11.64
C ILE A 16 -24.65 -13.26 11.82
N SER A 17 -25.30 -12.83 10.73
CA SER A 17 -26.67 -12.33 10.76
C SER A 17 -27.53 -13.06 9.73
N GLU A 18 -28.82 -13.14 10.02
CA GLU A 18 -29.79 -13.67 9.07
C GLU A 18 -29.90 -12.73 7.86
N THR A 19 -29.53 -13.21 6.69
CA THR A 19 -29.48 -12.45 5.44
C THR A 19 -30.09 -13.20 4.29
N ARG A 20 -30.67 -12.48 3.35
CA ARG A 20 -31.14 -13.04 2.09
C ARG A 20 -30.01 -13.01 1.04
N PRO A 21 -29.97 -13.97 0.09
CA PRO A 21 -28.94 -14.00 -0.95
C PRO A 21 -28.79 -12.67 -1.72
N GLU A 22 -29.89 -11.96 -1.95
CA GLU A 22 -29.91 -10.68 -2.69
C GLU A 22 -29.24 -9.52 -1.93
N GLN A 23 -28.97 -9.71 -0.64
CA GLN A 23 -28.30 -8.71 0.21
C GLN A 23 -26.79 -8.90 0.27
N VAL A 24 -26.27 -10.02 -0.25
CA VAL A 24 -24.84 -10.34 -0.26
C VAL A 24 -24.27 -9.93 -1.62
N PHE A 25 -23.20 -9.14 -1.57
CA PHE A 25 -22.45 -8.78 -2.78
C PHE A 25 -21.61 -9.97 -3.26
N THR A 26 -21.72 -10.31 -4.53
CA THR A 26 -21.02 -11.43 -5.16
C THR A 26 -20.33 -10.97 -6.45
N PRO A 27 -19.42 -11.76 -7.05
CA PRO A 27 -18.76 -11.40 -8.31
C PRO A 27 -19.72 -11.09 -9.46
N GLU A 28 -20.94 -11.63 -9.44
CA GLU A 28 -21.99 -11.35 -10.42
C GLU A 28 -22.59 -9.95 -10.28
N ASP A 29 -22.31 -9.26 -9.18
CA ASP A 29 -22.77 -7.90 -8.91
C ASP A 29 -21.74 -6.83 -9.34
N PHE A 30 -20.60 -7.21 -9.91
CA PHE A 30 -19.62 -6.25 -10.44
C PHE A 30 -20.26 -5.40 -11.54
N ASN A 31 -20.02 -4.09 -11.45
CA ASN A 31 -20.44 -3.14 -12.48
C ASN A 31 -19.52 -3.19 -13.72
N GLU A 32 -19.88 -2.47 -14.78
CA GLU A 32 -19.12 -2.46 -16.03
C GLU A 32 -17.69 -1.98 -15.85
N GLU A 33 -17.47 -0.93 -15.03
CA GLU A 33 -16.13 -0.41 -14.74
C GLU A 33 -15.25 -1.43 -14.00
N GLN A 34 -15.83 -2.16 -13.04
CA GLN A 34 -15.13 -3.23 -12.33
C GLN A 34 -14.80 -4.41 -13.26
N LEU A 35 -15.69 -4.76 -14.16
CA LEU A 35 -15.44 -5.81 -15.17
C LEU A 35 -14.33 -5.39 -16.15
N MET A 36 -14.34 -4.14 -16.63
CA MET A 36 -13.26 -3.62 -17.47
C MET A 36 -11.91 -3.63 -16.73
N MET A 37 -11.89 -3.24 -15.46
CA MET A 37 -10.70 -3.28 -14.63
C MET A 37 -10.19 -4.72 -14.41
N LYS A 38 -11.10 -5.66 -14.21
CA LYS A 38 -10.79 -7.08 -14.12
C LYS A 38 -10.07 -7.58 -15.38
N GLU A 39 -10.61 -7.27 -16.55
CA GLU A 39 -10.01 -7.68 -17.84
C GLU A 39 -8.61 -7.04 -18.01
N ALA A 40 -8.47 -5.76 -17.69
CA ALA A 40 -7.20 -5.05 -17.79
C ALA A 40 -6.12 -5.63 -16.86
N VAL A 41 -6.46 -5.96 -15.61
CA VAL A 41 -5.49 -6.54 -14.68
C VAL A 41 -5.13 -7.98 -15.06
N ILE A 42 -6.05 -8.78 -15.58
CA ILE A 42 -5.77 -10.13 -16.11
C ILE A 42 -4.78 -10.01 -17.27
N GLU A 43 -5.04 -9.12 -18.23
CA GLU A 43 -4.14 -8.90 -19.38
C GLU A 43 -2.74 -8.46 -18.93
N PHE A 44 -2.64 -7.54 -17.97
CA PHE A 44 -1.37 -7.11 -17.38
C PHE A 44 -0.62 -8.29 -16.74
N VAL A 45 -1.30 -9.10 -15.93
CA VAL A 45 -0.70 -10.25 -15.27
C VAL A 45 -0.21 -11.28 -16.27
N ASP A 46 -1.02 -11.64 -17.25
CA ASP A 46 -0.70 -12.66 -18.23
C ASP A 46 0.45 -12.27 -19.17
N ARG A 47 0.50 -10.99 -19.57
CA ARG A 47 1.51 -10.52 -20.53
C ARG A 47 2.81 -10.06 -19.90
N GLU A 48 2.74 -9.48 -18.71
CA GLU A 48 3.89 -8.79 -18.11
C GLU A 48 4.45 -9.52 -16.88
N VAL A 49 3.60 -10.15 -16.08
CA VAL A 49 4.01 -10.76 -14.82
C VAL A 49 4.37 -12.23 -14.98
N TRP A 50 3.45 -13.05 -15.49
CA TRP A 50 3.67 -14.49 -15.66
C TRP A 50 4.93 -14.86 -16.45
N PRO A 51 5.24 -14.24 -17.60
CA PRO A 51 6.44 -14.56 -18.36
C PRO A 51 7.75 -14.26 -17.63
N ASN A 52 7.68 -13.40 -16.60
CA ASN A 52 8.83 -12.93 -15.83
C ASN A 52 8.94 -13.60 -14.43
N LYS A 53 8.14 -14.60 -14.12
CA LYS A 53 8.08 -15.24 -12.80
C LYS A 53 9.45 -15.63 -12.25
N GLU A 54 10.29 -16.28 -13.04
CA GLU A 54 11.63 -16.69 -12.61
C GLU A 54 12.57 -15.52 -12.28
N ARG A 55 12.36 -14.36 -12.89
CA ARG A 55 13.15 -13.15 -12.60
C ARG A 55 12.80 -12.57 -11.24
N PHE A 56 11.53 -12.62 -10.84
CA PHE A 56 11.12 -12.24 -9.48
C PHE A 56 11.79 -13.12 -8.43
N GLU A 57 11.82 -14.45 -8.64
CA GLU A 57 12.48 -15.38 -7.74
C GLU A 57 14.00 -15.13 -7.62
N LYS A 58 14.60 -14.52 -8.62
CA LYS A 58 16.02 -14.09 -8.63
C LYS A 58 16.22 -12.67 -8.09
N LYS A 59 15.18 -12.05 -7.55
CA LYS A 59 15.19 -10.70 -6.97
C LYS A 59 15.62 -9.62 -7.96
N ASP A 60 15.07 -9.66 -9.18
CA ASP A 60 15.26 -8.61 -10.18
C ASP A 60 14.45 -7.36 -9.80
N TYR A 61 15.05 -6.49 -8.99
CA TYR A 61 14.38 -5.27 -8.48
C TYR A 61 14.02 -4.30 -9.59
N ALA A 62 14.86 -4.17 -10.62
CA ALA A 62 14.59 -3.30 -11.74
C ALA A 62 13.33 -3.74 -12.49
N LEU A 63 13.10 -5.04 -12.59
CA LEU A 63 11.85 -5.59 -13.13
C LEU A 63 10.66 -5.21 -12.24
N THR A 64 10.76 -5.46 -10.93
CA THR A 64 9.69 -5.15 -9.97
C THR A 64 9.30 -3.67 -10.04
N GLU A 65 10.29 -2.78 -9.99
CA GLU A 65 10.06 -1.33 -10.10
C GLU A 65 9.40 -0.96 -11.43
N SER A 66 9.87 -1.52 -12.56
CA SER A 66 9.31 -1.23 -13.88
C SER A 66 7.85 -1.68 -14.00
N LEU A 67 7.50 -2.84 -13.46
CA LEU A 67 6.12 -3.35 -13.48
C LEU A 67 5.21 -2.59 -12.49
N MET A 68 5.74 -2.13 -11.37
CA MET A 68 5.02 -1.22 -10.47
C MET A 68 4.72 0.13 -11.15
N LYS A 69 5.67 0.71 -11.90
CA LYS A 69 5.44 1.92 -12.71
C LYS A 69 4.36 1.69 -13.75
N LYS A 70 4.43 0.56 -14.47
CA LYS A 70 3.42 0.18 -15.47
C LYS A 70 2.04 -0.01 -14.84
N ALA A 71 1.96 -0.61 -13.64
CA ALA A 71 0.72 -0.70 -12.88
C ALA A 71 0.16 0.68 -12.51
N GLY A 72 1.02 1.66 -12.23
CA GLY A 72 0.65 3.07 -12.02
C GLY A 72 0.08 3.70 -13.29
N GLU A 73 0.74 3.54 -14.44
CA GLU A 73 0.27 4.03 -15.75
C GLU A 73 -1.10 3.45 -16.13
N LEU A 74 -1.37 2.20 -15.75
CA LEU A 74 -2.66 1.54 -15.94
C LEU A 74 -3.71 1.92 -14.88
N GLY A 75 -3.35 2.77 -13.90
CA GLY A 75 -4.23 3.24 -12.83
C GLY A 75 -4.41 2.27 -11.66
N PHE A 76 -3.78 1.10 -11.67
CA PHE A 76 -3.98 0.08 -10.62
C PHE A 76 -3.49 0.53 -9.24
N LEU A 77 -2.50 1.44 -9.16
CA LEU A 77 -2.00 1.98 -7.90
C LEU A 77 -2.91 3.06 -7.31
N SER A 78 -3.79 3.63 -8.13
CA SER A 78 -4.57 4.84 -7.79
C SER A 78 -6.04 4.58 -7.46
N ILE A 79 -6.48 3.33 -7.49
CA ILE A 79 -7.91 2.94 -7.40
C ILE A 79 -8.65 3.61 -6.23
N PRO A 80 -8.19 3.52 -4.95
CA PRO A 80 -8.89 4.11 -3.82
C PRO A 80 -8.61 5.61 -3.62
N VAL A 81 -7.67 6.16 -4.38
CA VAL A 81 -7.28 7.57 -4.25
C VAL A 81 -8.32 8.44 -4.96
N PRO A 82 -8.89 9.48 -4.32
CA PRO A 82 -9.82 10.39 -4.95
C PRO A 82 -9.24 11.11 -6.17
N GLU A 83 -10.10 11.49 -7.12
CA GLU A 83 -9.71 12.16 -8.37
C GLU A 83 -8.97 13.48 -8.16
N ASN A 84 -9.33 14.26 -7.12
CA ASN A 84 -8.65 15.51 -6.78
C ASN A 84 -7.20 15.33 -6.31
N TYR A 85 -6.75 14.10 -6.05
CA TYR A 85 -5.36 13.72 -5.79
C TYR A 85 -4.77 12.84 -6.91
N GLY A 86 -5.38 12.85 -8.10
CA GLY A 86 -4.89 12.10 -9.26
C GLY A 86 -5.24 10.62 -9.27
N GLY A 87 -6.18 10.17 -8.45
CA GLY A 87 -6.63 8.80 -8.39
C GLY A 87 -7.90 8.54 -9.21
N MET A 88 -8.40 7.31 -9.12
CA MET A 88 -9.62 6.87 -9.81
C MET A 88 -10.90 7.07 -8.98
N GLY A 89 -10.79 7.32 -7.68
CA GLY A 89 -11.92 7.50 -6.78
C GLY A 89 -12.83 6.28 -6.63
N MET A 90 -12.36 5.09 -7.01
CA MET A 90 -13.15 3.86 -6.94
C MET A 90 -13.16 3.27 -5.53
N GLY A 91 -14.23 2.53 -5.23
CA GLY A 91 -14.42 1.94 -3.91
C GLY A 91 -13.47 0.77 -3.61
N PHE A 92 -13.51 0.33 -2.34
CA PHE A 92 -12.64 -0.74 -1.83
C PHE A 92 -12.84 -2.08 -2.55
N VAL A 93 -14.03 -2.37 -3.05
CA VAL A 93 -14.32 -3.58 -3.85
C VAL A 93 -13.42 -3.63 -5.10
N SER A 94 -13.29 -2.51 -5.81
CA SER A 94 -12.42 -2.42 -7.00
C SER A 94 -10.93 -2.61 -6.64
N THR A 95 -10.49 -2.06 -5.50
CA THR A 95 -9.13 -2.30 -4.99
C THR A 95 -8.90 -3.78 -4.71
N MET A 96 -9.82 -4.45 -4.04
CA MET A 96 -9.69 -5.87 -3.74
C MET A 96 -9.74 -6.74 -4.98
N LEU A 97 -10.54 -6.38 -5.97
CA LEU A 97 -10.60 -7.06 -7.26
C LEU A 97 -9.22 -7.06 -7.95
N VAL A 98 -8.56 -5.92 -8.04
CA VAL A 98 -7.23 -5.83 -8.64
C VAL A 98 -6.17 -6.55 -7.80
N CYS A 99 -6.22 -6.43 -6.47
CA CYS A 99 -5.33 -7.16 -5.57
C CYS A 99 -5.43 -8.68 -5.74
N ASP A 100 -6.64 -9.22 -5.91
CA ASP A 100 -6.88 -10.65 -6.09
C ASP A 100 -6.15 -11.19 -7.33
N TYR A 101 -6.30 -10.52 -8.48
CA TYR A 101 -5.64 -10.93 -9.72
C TYR A 101 -4.12 -10.74 -9.71
N ILE A 102 -3.61 -9.63 -9.19
CA ILE A 102 -2.16 -9.41 -9.05
C ILE A 102 -1.54 -10.46 -8.12
N SER A 103 -2.24 -10.83 -7.06
CA SER A 103 -1.77 -11.81 -6.08
C SER A 103 -1.67 -13.23 -6.66
N GLY A 104 -2.41 -13.56 -7.69
CA GLY A 104 -2.40 -14.86 -8.31
C GLY A 104 -1.13 -15.21 -9.08
N ALA A 105 -0.30 -14.25 -9.43
CA ALA A 105 0.87 -14.45 -10.28
C ALA A 105 2.15 -14.76 -9.49
N THR A 106 2.56 -13.87 -8.59
CA THR A 106 3.78 -14.01 -7.79
C THR A 106 3.64 -13.28 -6.46
N GLY A 107 4.12 -13.91 -5.38
CA GLY A 107 4.13 -13.31 -4.05
C GLY A 107 4.95 -12.03 -3.97
N SER A 108 6.06 -11.95 -4.71
CA SER A 108 6.95 -10.78 -4.72
C SER A 108 6.24 -9.53 -5.24
N LEU A 109 5.63 -9.58 -6.44
CA LEU A 109 4.91 -8.43 -6.98
C LEU A 109 3.65 -8.11 -6.16
N SER A 110 2.93 -9.14 -5.71
CA SER A 110 1.76 -9.00 -4.84
C SER A 110 2.08 -8.23 -3.56
N THR A 111 3.19 -8.61 -2.91
CA THR A 111 3.66 -7.94 -1.69
C THR A 111 4.08 -6.51 -1.97
N ALA A 112 4.82 -6.26 -3.05
CA ALA A 112 5.23 -4.90 -3.44
C ALA A 112 4.02 -4.00 -3.73
N PHE A 113 3.06 -4.51 -4.50
CA PHE A 113 1.82 -3.82 -4.83
C PHE A 113 0.97 -3.53 -3.58
N GLY A 114 0.73 -4.56 -2.76
CA GLY A 114 -0.08 -4.43 -1.54
C GLY A 114 0.55 -3.53 -0.49
N ALA A 115 1.88 -3.58 -0.32
CA ALA A 115 2.60 -2.68 0.57
C ALA A 115 2.47 -1.21 0.12
N HIS A 116 2.58 -0.95 -1.18
CA HIS A 116 2.44 0.40 -1.72
C HIS A 116 1.00 0.91 -1.61
N THR A 117 0.02 0.18 -2.17
CA THR A 117 -1.37 0.64 -2.24
C THR A 117 -2.08 0.61 -0.88
N GLY A 118 -1.78 -0.39 -0.06
CA GLY A 118 -2.40 -0.58 1.26
C GLY A 118 -1.75 0.28 2.34
N ILE A 119 -0.49 0.05 2.64
CA ILE A 119 0.17 0.66 3.80
C ILE A 119 1.12 1.82 3.44
N GLY A 120 1.41 2.04 2.17
CA GLY A 120 2.11 3.24 1.67
C GLY A 120 1.14 4.41 1.44
N ILE A 121 0.03 4.19 0.72
CA ILE A 121 -0.94 5.23 0.33
C ILE A 121 -1.99 5.50 1.41
N LEU A 122 -2.65 4.45 1.94
CA LEU A 122 -3.80 4.62 2.82
C LEU A 122 -3.53 5.43 4.11
N PRO A 123 -2.37 5.33 4.78
CA PRO A 123 -2.09 6.16 5.95
C PRO A 123 -2.16 7.66 5.62
N ILE A 124 -1.63 8.07 4.47
CA ILE A 124 -1.68 9.47 4.03
C ILE A 124 -3.11 9.85 3.65
N LEU A 125 -3.80 9.00 2.89
CA LEU A 125 -5.17 9.26 2.46
C LEU A 125 -6.13 9.42 3.64
N LEU A 126 -6.00 8.57 4.67
CA LEU A 126 -6.95 8.52 5.78
C LEU A 126 -6.61 9.53 6.89
N TYR A 127 -5.33 9.78 7.14
CA TYR A 127 -4.86 10.51 8.32
C TYR A 127 -4.00 11.73 8.00
N GLY A 128 -3.54 11.89 6.75
CA GLY A 128 -2.75 13.05 6.33
C GLY A 128 -3.57 14.34 6.36
N THR A 129 -2.88 15.46 6.60
CA THR A 129 -3.43 16.79 6.40
C THR A 129 -3.69 17.03 4.90
N GLU A 130 -4.51 18.01 4.56
CA GLU A 130 -4.76 18.35 3.15
C GLU A 130 -3.47 18.67 2.39
N ALA A 131 -2.56 19.43 3.01
CA ALA A 131 -1.25 19.74 2.42
C ALA A 131 -0.39 18.47 2.15
N GLN A 132 -0.41 17.50 3.07
CA GLN A 132 0.30 16.23 2.89
C GLN A 132 -0.35 15.39 1.77
N LYS A 133 -1.67 15.33 1.72
CA LYS A 133 -2.38 14.61 0.64
C LYS A 133 -2.03 15.19 -0.73
N GLN A 134 -2.11 16.51 -0.88
CA GLN A 134 -1.76 17.20 -2.13
C GLN A 134 -0.29 17.02 -2.53
N ALA A 135 0.62 16.98 -1.56
CA ALA A 135 2.05 16.83 -1.83
C ALA A 135 2.45 15.40 -2.26
N TYR A 136 1.83 14.38 -1.67
CA TYR A 136 2.33 13.00 -1.81
C TYR A 136 1.41 12.08 -2.60
N LEU A 137 0.08 12.18 -2.47
CA LEU A 137 -0.83 11.23 -3.12
C LEU A 137 -0.73 11.20 -4.64
N PRO A 138 -0.60 12.34 -5.37
CA PRO A 138 -0.47 12.30 -6.83
C PRO A 138 0.74 11.50 -7.31
N LYS A 139 1.88 11.64 -6.63
CA LYS A 139 3.11 10.93 -6.97
C LYS A 139 3.04 9.43 -6.66
N LEU A 140 2.39 9.07 -5.56
CA LEU A 140 2.17 7.68 -5.18
C LEU A 140 1.13 7.01 -6.09
N ALA A 141 0.05 7.71 -6.43
CA ALA A 141 -1.02 7.22 -7.29
C ALA A 141 -0.54 6.95 -8.73
N SER A 142 0.34 7.80 -9.26
CA SER A 142 0.91 7.64 -10.60
C SER A 142 2.02 6.57 -10.69
N GLY A 143 2.59 6.14 -9.56
CA GLY A 143 3.79 5.29 -9.55
C GLY A 143 5.09 6.06 -9.83
N GLU A 144 5.07 7.39 -9.78
CA GLU A 144 6.30 8.21 -9.76
C GLU A 144 7.10 7.94 -8.49
N TRP A 145 6.41 7.81 -7.37
CA TRP A 145 6.97 7.44 -6.06
C TRP A 145 6.37 6.14 -5.54
N PHE A 146 7.18 5.38 -4.81
CA PHE A 146 6.71 4.19 -4.10
C PHE A 146 6.81 4.38 -2.60
N GLY A 147 5.80 3.85 -1.88
CA GLY A 147 5.70 3.93 -0.44
C GLY A 147 6.12 2.65 0.26
N SER A 148 6.75 2.81 1.43
CA SER A 148 7.06 1.76 2.39
C SER A 148 6.47 2.08 3.76
N TYR A 149 6.30 1.04 4.59
CA TYR A 149 5.69 1.16 5.92
C TYR A 149 6.62 0.59 6.99
N CYS A 150 7.20 1.46 7.78
CA CYS A 150 8.27 1.16 8.71
C CYS A 150 7.72 1.10 10.15
N LEU A 151 7.03 -0.01 10.48
CA LEU A 151 6.47 -0.27 11.81
C LEU A 151 7.36 -1.20 12.63
N THR A 152 7.62 -2.41 12.10
CA THR A 152 8.30 -3.50 12.79
C THR A 152 9.74 -3.15 13.17
N GLU A 153 10.14 -3.53 14.37
CA GLU A 153 11.50 -3.41 14.89
C GLU A 153 12.02 -4.78 15.35
N PRO A 154 13.35 -4.97 15.53
CA PRO A 154 13.90 -6.22 16.02
C PRO A 154 13.29 -6.73 17.34
N GLY A 155 12.84 -5.82 18.19
CA GLY A 155 12.21 -6.13 19.49
C GLY A 155 10.71 -5.84 19.57
N ALA A 156 10.06 -5.46 18.47
CA ALA A 156 8.65 -5.06 18.46
C ALA A 156 7.95 -5.53 17.17
N GLY A 157 7.27 -6.67 17.26
CA GLY A 157 6.44 -7.25 16.21
C GLY A 157 4.95 -7.08 16.53
N SER A 158 4.34 -8.12 17.14
CA SER A 158 2.91 -8.09 17.48
C SER A 158 2.53 -6.97 18.45
N ASP A 159 3.40 -6.64 19.40
CA ASP A 159 3.27 -5.43 20.20
C ASP A 159 4.04 -4.28 19.55
N ALA A 160 3.47 -3.71 18.50
CA ALA A 160 4.07 -2.61 17.75
C ALA A 160 4.31 -1.36 18.62
N ASN A 161 3.48 -1.16 19.65
CA ASN A 161 3.64 -0.02 20.57
C ASN A 161 4.84 -0.16 21.53
N SER A 162 5.50 -1.32 21.58
CA SER A 162 6.75 -1.51 22.34
C SER A 162 8.00 -1.07 21.58
N GLY A 163 7.84 -0.54 20.34
CA GLY A 163 8.94 -0.04 19.50
C GLY A 163 9.80 1.01 20.22
N LYS A 164 11.11 0.97 19.93
CA LYS A 164 12.14 1.81 20.55
C LYS A 164 12.58 2.99 19.67
N THR A 165 12.16 3.04 18.41
CA THR A 165 12.41 4.19 17.52
C THR A 165 11.83 5.45 18.14
N LYS A 166 12.65 6.50 18.24
CA LYS A 166 12.32 7.77 18.88
C LYS A 166 12.30 8.91 17.88
N ALA A 167 11.40 9.85 18.13
CA ALA A 167 11.34 11.13 17.43
C ALA A 167 11.52 12.26 18.46
N VAL A 168 12.52 13.12 18.24
CA VAL A 168 12.82 14.25 19.11
C VAL A 168 12.65 15.52 18.30
N LEU A 169 11.96 16.52 18.85
CA LEU A 169 11.80 17.79 18.18
C LEU A 169 13.16 18.49 18.08
N SER A 170 13.52 18.94 16.89
CA SER A 170 14.76 19.67 16.64
C SER A 170 14.84 20.94 17.53
N LYS A 171 16.05 21.40 17.84
CA LYS A 171 16.25 22.61 18.66
C LYS A 171 15.56 23.85 18.08
N ALA A 172 15.40 23.89 16.76
CA ALA A 172 14.71 24.97 16.06
C ALA A 172 13.18 24.85 16.09
N GLY A 173 12.64 23.71 16.55
CA GLY A 173 11.20 23.43 16.58
C GLY A 173 10.55 23.25 15.21
N THR A 174 11.32 23.01 14.15
CA THR A 174 10.83 22.98 12.76
C THR A 174 10.60 21.57 12.21
N HIS A 175 11.24 20.55 12.77
CA HIS A 175 11.14 19.17 12.33
C HIS A 175 11.46 18.20 13.48
N TYR A 176 11.16 16.92 13.28
CA TYR A 176 11.56 15.84 14.18
C TYR A 176 12.79 15.12 13.66
N GLU A 177 13.73 14.84 14.53
CA GLU A 177 14.87 13.95 14.30
C GLU A 177 14.46 12.54 14.75
N ILE A 178 14.46 11.57 13.81
CA ILE A 178 14.05 10.19 14.08
C ILE A 178 15.30 9.32 14.18
N THR A 179 15.40 8.54 15.26
CA THR A 179 16.51 7.61 15.48
C THR A 179 15.97 6.25 15.89
N GLY A 180 16.38 5.19 15.18
CA GLY A 180 15.97 3.82 15.47
C GLY A 180 16.29 2.87 14.32
N GLN A 181 15.81 1.64 14.43
CA GLN A 181 15.99 0.60 13.44
C GLN A 181 14.64 -0.06 13.15
N LYS A 182 14.35 -0.26 11.87
CA LYS A 182 13.19 -1.01 11.39
C LYS A 182 13.67 -2.27 10.67
N MET A 183 12.81 -3.29 10.58
CA MET A 183 13.14 -4.53 9.89
C MET A 183 11.96 -5.06 9.08
N TRP A 184 12.28 -5.84 8.05
CA TRP A 184 11.33 -6.46 7.13
C TRP A 184 10.43 -5.46 6.41
N ILE A 185 11.04 -4.39 5.93
CA ILE A 185 10.33 -3.29 5.28
C ILE A 185 10.19 -3.55 3.79
N SER A 186 9.00 -3.98 3.38
CA SER A 186 8.67 -4.17 1.97
C SER A 186 8.88 -2.90 1.17
N ASN A 187 9.38 -3.02 -0.06
CA ASN A 187 9.69 -1.94 -0.99
C ASN A 187 10.84 -1.02 -0.57
N ALA A 188 11.51 -1.22 0.58
CA ALA A 188 12.54 -0.29 1.05
C ALA A 188 13.63 -0.02 0.01
N GLY A 189 14.01 -1.04 -0.79
CA GLY A 189 15.08 -0.94 -1.78
C GLY A 189 14.79 -0.01 -2.96
N PHE A 190 13.51 0.33 -3.21
CA PHE A 190 13.09 1.25 -4.29
C PHE A 190 12.05 2.29 -3.85
N ALA A 191 11.76 2.38 -2.54
CA ALA A 191 10.80 3.34 -2.02
C ALA A 191 11.35 4.78 -2.09
N SER A 192 10.48 5.69 -2.47
CA SER A 192 10.74 7.14 -2.45
C SER A 192 10.19 7.82 -1.18
N LEU A 193 9.34 7.09 -0.43
CA LEU A 193 8.66 7.61 0.76
C LEU A 193 8.45 6.50 1.79
N PHE A 194 8.72 6.83 3.05
CA PHE A 194 8.56 5.92 4.18
C PHE A 194 7.53 6.47 5.16
N ILE A 195 6.56 5.63 5.56
CA ILE A 195 5.69 5.89 6.71
C ILE A 195 6.39 5.29 7.94
N VAL A 196 7.07 6.11 8.71
CA VAL A 196 7.89 5.68 9.84
C VAL A 196 7.15 5.87 11.15
N PHE A 197 7.03 4.82 11.95
CA PHE A 197 6.45 4.90 13.29
C PHE A 197 7.55 5.08 14.33
N ALA A 198 7.44 6.15 15.11
CA ALA A 198 8.36 6.49 16.17
C ALA A 198 7.62 7.07 17.37
N ARG A 199 8.23 7.00 18.54
CA ARG A 199 7.69 7.58 19.77
C ARG A 199 8.20 8.98 19.94
N ILE A 200 7.29 9.96 20.05
CA ILE A 200 7.66 11.34 20.38
C ILE A 200 8.01 11.39 21.85
N GLU A 201 9.29 11.65 22.16
CA GLU A 201 9.79 11.79 23.53
C GLU A 201 9.28 10.72 24.50
N ASN A 202 8.39 11.12 25.42
CA ASN A 202 7.80 10.24 26.45
C ASN A 202 6.34 9.88 26.17
N ASP A 203 5.84 10.03 24.96
CA ASP A 203 4.48 9.69 24.60
C ASP A 203 4.17 8.22 24.89
N LYS A 204 2.95 7.94 25.30
CA LYS A 204 2.49 6.58 25.55
C LYS A 204 2.44 5.74 24.28
N ASN A 205 2.07 6.35 23.15
CA ASN A 205 1.85 5.69 21.87
C ASN A 205 2.88 6.14 20.82
N ILE A 206 3.07 5.32 19.81
CA ILE A 206 3.85 5.68 18.63
C ILE A 206 3.05 6.59 17.70
N THR A 207 3.75 7.43 16.95
CA THR A 207 3.20 8.34 15.94
C THR A 207 3.75 8.00 14.56
N GLY A 208 2.94 8.09 13.51
CA GLY A 208 3.36 7.92 12.12
C GLY A 208 3.91 9.21 11.52
N PHE A 209 5.08 9.12 10.91
CA PHE A 209 5.75 10.21 10.21
C PHE A 209 5.84 9.91 8.73
N ILE A 210 5.60 10.91 7.88
CA ILE A 210 5.87 10.83 6.45
C ILE A 210 7.30 11.28 6.23
N VAL A 211 8.16 10.39 5.73
CA VAL A 211 9.60 10.65 5.53
C VAL A 211 9.95 10.39 4.06
N PRO A 212 10.03 11.42 3.21
CA PRO A 212 10.54 11.28 1.85
C PRO A 212 12.01 10.83 1.88
N LEU A 213 12.42 10.03 0.89
CA LEU A 213 13.82 9.70 0.68
C LEU A 213 14.50 10.90 0.01
N GLU A 214 15.39 11.56 0.74
CA GLU A 214 16.20 12.68 0.26
C GLU A 214 17.68 12.39 0.47
N GLU A 215 18.55 12.98 -0.34
CA GLU A 215 19.99 12.87 -0.12
C GLU A 215 20.34 13.38 1.28
N ASN A 216 21.15 12.61 2.01
CA ASN A 216 21.67 12.93 3.33
C ASN A 216 20.63 13.06 4.47
N ASN A 217 19.45 12.48 4.34
CA ASN A 217 18.49 12.44 5.46
C ASN A 217 18.78 11.35 6.51
N GLY A 218 19.92 10.64 6.39
CA GLY A 218 20.37 9.64 7.37
C GLY A 218 19.63 8.30 7.30
N ILE A 219 18.92 8.02 6.22
CA ILE A 219 18.31 6.70 6.00
C ILE A 219 19.37 5.76 5.44
N GLU A 220 19.63 4.66 6.15
CA GLU A 220 20.48 3.57 5.69
C GLU A 220 19.62 2.33 5.44
N LEU A 221 19.74 1.75 4.24
CA LEU A 221 19.05 0.52 3.86
C LEU A 221 19.96 -0.68 4.18
N GLY A 222 19.41 -1.67 4.90
CA GLY A 222 20.09 -2.95 5.15
C GLY A 222 20.03 -3.87 3.94
N GLU A 223 20.68 -5.03 4.08
CA GLU A 223 20.57 -6.10 3.09
C GLU A 223 19.16 -6.70 3.07
N GLU A 224 18.77 -7.16 1.90
CA GLU A 224 17.47 -7.81 1.74
C GLU A 224 17.50 -9.25 2.28
N GLU A 225 16.43 -9.60 2.95
CA GLU A 225 16.23 -10.91 3.54
C GLU A 225 16.08 -12.02 2.49
N ASN A 226 16.70 -13.17 2.74
CA ASN A 226 16.46 -14.37 1.95
C ASN A 226 15.27 -15.14 2.51
N LYS A 227 14.11 -14.95 1.89
CA LYS A 227 12.86 -15.62 2.26
C LYS A 227 12.48 -16.67 1.25
N LEU A 228 11.60 -17.58 1.67
CA LEU A 228 11.01 -18.58 0.78
C LEU A 228 9.83 -17.93 0.02
N GLY A 229 10.05 -17.60 -1.24
CA GLY A 229 8.99 -17.16 -2.17
C GLY A 229 8.59 -15.68 -2.14
N ILE A 230 9.37 -14.81 -1.50
CA ILE A 230 9.16 -13.34 -1.52
C ILE A 230 10.50 -12.64 -1.62
#